data_efed2179c3bcecb9769006af369ec633
#
_entry.id   efed2179c3bcecb9769006af369ec633
#
_cell.length_a   1.000
_cell.length_b   1.000
_cell.length_c   1.000
_cell.angle_alpha   90.00
_cell.angle_beta   90.00
_cell.angle_gamma   90.00
#
_symmetry.space_group_name_H-M   'P 1'
#
loop_
_entity.id
_entity.type
_entity.pdbx_description
1 polymer ?
#
loop_
_entity_poly.entity_id
_entity_poly.type
_entity_poly.pdbx_seq_one_letter_code
_entity_poly.pdbx_strand_id
1 'polypeptide(L)'
;TYPALKPFLVRAKSGNTSIDFTSPRTVKVLNAALLYHYYRLEYWDIPDGYLVPPIPGRADYIHYAADLMSGNYPKRTTDPIPLGTQIKCLDIGVGANCVYPIIGKKVFGWDFVGSDIDEKAIAAAQKIIDQNELGDSISLRKQSNGEFMFRGIVKDSEYFDLCICNPPFHASEAEAKAASSRKIRNLKGQSDAEPTQNFGGQHSELWCEGGELQFIHNYMKESKEFAENVLWYTTLVSKKENVGKVLRQLDKLEALNVQVIEMGQGMKQSRIIGWTFRNRKARKTWHRARWDVQAE
;
A
#
# COMPACT_ATOMS: atom_id res chain seq x y z
N THR A 1 25.59 -4.76 6.89
CA THR A 1 25.81 -4.03 5.60
C THR A 1 25.28 -4.92 4.46
N TYR A 2 24.49 -4.38 3.57
CA TYR A 2 23.98 -5.07 2.39
C TYR A 2 25.00 -4.98 1.24
N PRO A 3 25.74 -6.04 0.90
CA PRO A 3 26.90 -5.94 -0.01
C PRO A 3 26.54 -5.41 -1.40
N ALA A 4 25.39 -5.78 -1.93
CA ALA A 4 24.91 -5.34 -3.25
C ALA A 4 24.69 -3.80 -3.35
N LEU A 5 24.53 -3.08 -2.23
CA LEU A 5 24.37 -1.63 -2.22
C LEU A 5 25.71 -0.88 -2.34
N LYS A 6 26.83 -1.50 -1.97
CA LYS A 6 28.16 -0.83 -1.95
C LYS A 6 28.54 -0.16 -3.28
N PRO A 7 28.38 -0.79 -4.47
CA PRO A 7 28.73 -0.18 -5.75
C PRO A 7 27.92 1.09 -6.10
N PHE A 8 26.77 1.30 -5.43
CA PHE A 8 25.84 2.40 -5.69
C PHE A 8 26.00 3.58 -4.71
N LEU A 9 26.92 3.44 -3.74
CA LEU A 9 27.17 4.52 -2.77
C LEU A 9 27.96 5.64 -3.42
N VAL A 10 27.51 6.88 -3.20
CA VAL A 10 28.16 8.11 -3.67
C VAL A 10 28.40 9.05 -2.49
N ARG A 11 29.36 9.95 -2.61
CA ARG A 11 29.59 11.00 -1.62
C ARG A 11 28.74 12.22 -1.97
N ALA A 12 27.80 12.57 -1.11
CA ALA A 12 26.97 13.75 -1.27
C ALA A 12 27.79 15.04 -1.10
N LYS A 13 27.28 16.17 -1.60
CA LYS A 13 27.91 17.50 -1.42
C LYS A 13 28.08 17.87 0.06
N SER A 14 27.26 17.35 0.95
CA SER A 14 27.36 17.49 2.40
C SER A 14 28.51 16.68 3.03
N GLY A 15 29.23 15.86 2.26
CA GLY A 15 30.24 14.92 2.76
C GLY A 15 29.71 13.60 3.25
N ASN A 16 28.40 13.43 3.40
CA ASN A 16 27.77 12.18 3.84
C ASN A 16 27.71 11.15 2.71
N THR A 17 27.65 9.86 3.08
CA THR A 17 27.35 8.78 2.15
C THR A 17 25.88 8.83 1.73
N SER A 18 25.63 8.73 0.43
CA SER A 18 24.30 8.77 -0.17
C SER A 18 24.24 7.83 -1.36
N ILE A 19 23.14 7.88 -2.10
CA ILE A 19 22.95 7.16 -3.37
C ILE A 19 22.48 8.13 -4.44
N ASP A 20 22.55 7.72 -5.70
CA ASP A 20 21.86 8.41 -6.80
C ASP A 20 20.38 8.06 -6.83
N PHE A 21 19.54 8.92 -6.24
CA PHE A 21 18.08 8.78 -6.26
C PHE A 21 17.47 9.00 -7.65
N THR A 22 18.23 9.43 -8.66
CA THR A 22 17.72 9.55 -10.04
C THR A 22 17.79 8.24 -10.81
N SER A 23 18.51 7.25 -10.32
CA SER A 23 18.68 5.92 -10.91
C SER A 23 17.66 4.94 -10.33
N PRO A 24 16.70 4.41 -11.11
CA PRO A 24 15.74 3.40 -10.64
C PRO A 24 16.42 2.14 -10.10
N ARG A 25 17.48 1.70 -10.77
CA ARG A 25 18.28 0.55 -10.34
C ARG A 25 18.87 0.76 -8.95
N THR A 26 19.42 1.95 -8.70
CA THR A 26 20.01 2.29 -7.40
C THR A 26 18.96 2.33 -6.30
N VAL A 27 17.78 2.93 -6.57
CA VAL A 27 16.67 2.97 -5.62
C VAL A 27 16.11 1.58 -5.35
N LYS A 28 16.04 0.72 -6.38
CA LYS A 28 15.61 -0.70 -6.23
C LYS A 28 16.56 -1.45 -5.28
N VAL A 29 17.87 -1.32 -5.47
CA VAL A 29 18.86 -1.95 -4.58
C VAL A 29 18.81 -1.38 -3.15
N LEU A 30 18.60 -0.07 -3.00
CA LEU A 30 18.38 0.53 -1.67
C LEU A 30 17.15 -0.06 -0.98
N ASN A 31 16.04 -0.22 -1.70
CA ASN A 31 14.83 -0.79 -1.14
C ASN A 31 15.03 -2.25 -0.71
N ALA A 32 15.72 -3.05 -1.53
CA ALA A 32 16.11 -4.42 -1.14
C ALA A 32 16.96 -4.41 0.14
N ALA A 33 17.92 -3.48 0.25
CA ALA A 33 18.74 -3.33 1.45
C ALA A 33 17.92 -2.93 2.68
N LEU A 34 16.94 -2.03 2.54
CA LEU A 34 16.04 -1.64 3.63
C LEU A 34 15.15 -2.81 4.06
N LEU A 35 14.56 -3.53 3.12
CA LEU A 35 13.72 -4.70 3.39
C LEU A 35 14.52 -5.82 4.07
N TYR A 36 15.74 -6.06 3.62
CA TYR A 36 16.65 -7.00 4.29
C TYR A 36 16.97 -6.55 5.73
N HIS A 37 17.33 -5.29 5.91
CA HIS A 37 17.77 -4.77 7.21
C HIS A 37 16.66 -4.78 8.26
N TYR A 38 15.49 -4.23 7.91
CA TYR A 38 14.39 -4.04 8.87
C TYR A 38 13.47 -5.25 8.98
N TYR A 39 13.28 -6.00 7.88
CA TYR A 39 12.27 -7.06 7.81
C TYR A 39 12.87 -8.45 7.57
N ARG A 40 14.21 -8.57 7.47
CA ARG A 40 14.90 -9.84 7.20
C ARG A 40 14.40 -10.52 5.93
N LEU A 41 14.16 -9.75 4.90
CA LEU A 41 13.74 -10.24 3.60
C LEU A 41 14.97 -10.58 2.77
N GLU A 42 15.18 -11.86 2.47
CA GLU A 42 16.40 -12.35 1.79
C GLU A 42 16.40 -12.03 0.28
N TYR A 43 15.22 -12.05 -0.34
CA TYR A 43 15.07 -11.78 -1.77
C TYR A 43 13.98 -10.74 -1.99
N TRP A 44 14.29 -9.70 -2.74
CA TRP A 44 13.32 -8.74 -3.25
C TRP A 44 13.83 -8.13 -4.54
N ASP A 45 13.09 -8.37 -5.62
CA ASP A 45 13.32 -7.77 -6.93
C ASP A 45 11.99 -7.56 -7.65
N ILE A 46 11.91 -6.53 -8.46
CA ILE A 46 10.77 -6.22 -9.30
C ILE A 46 11.22 -6.06 -10.75
N PRO A 47 10.39 -6.44 -11.73
CA PRO A 47 10.73 -6.28 -13.13
C PRO A 47 10.97 -4.80 -13.49
N ASP A 48 11.79 -4.59 -14.51
CA ASP A 48 12.03 -3.24 -15.02
C ASP A 48 10.73 -2.63 -15.54
N GLY A 49 10.58 -1.32 -15.31
CA GLY A 49 9.36 -0.59 -15.68
C GLY A 49 8.24 -0.63 -14.65
N TYR A 50 8.34 -1.41 -13.58
CA TYR A 50 7.40 -1.37 -12.45
C TYR A 50 7.76 -0.29 -11.43
N LEU A 51 6.76 0.14 -10.65
CA LEU A 51 6.94 1.19 -9.65
C LEU A 51 7.88 0.73 -8.53
N VAL A 52 8.96 1.48 -8.34
CA VAL A 52 9.85 1.31 -7.18
C VAL A 52 9.27 2.07 -5.99
N PRO A 53 8.71 1.37 -4.97
CA PRO A 53 8.01 2.02 -3.87
C PRO A 53 8.98 2.69 -2.89
N PRO A 54 8.62 3.83 -2.29
CA PRO A 54 9.37 4.38 -1.15
C PRO A 54 9.06 3.57 0.11
N ILE A 55 9.94 2.65 0.51
CA ILE A 55 9.71 1.71 1.62
C ILE A 55 9.29 2.40 2.93
N PRO A 56 9.93 3.51 3.39
CA PRO A 56 9.50 4.15 4.63
C PRO A 56 8.03 4.59 4.63
N GLY A 57 7.56 5.20 3.54
CA GLY A 57 6.16 5.62 3.44
C GLY A 57 5.17 4.46 3.34
N ARG A 58 5.63 3.28 2.86
CA ARG A 58 4.82 2.06 2.84
C ARG A 58 4.72 1.46 4.24
N ALA A 59 5.83 1.47 4.98
CA ALA A 59 5.84 1.05 6.38
C ALA A 59 4.92 1.92 7.24
N ASP A 60 4.98 3.24 7.08
CA ASP A 60 4.10 4.17 7.80
C ASP A 60 2.62 3.84 7.58
N TYR A 61 2.23 3.52 6.33
CA TYR A 61 0.84 3.14 6.05
C TYR A 61 0.41 1.93 6.88
N ILE A 62 1.21 0.87 6.92
CA ILE A 62 0.92 -0.33 7.69
C ILE A 62 0.81 -0.03 9.19
N HIS A 63 1.71 0.79 9.74
CA HIS A 63 1.68 1.18 11.16
C HIS A 63 0.43 2.01 11.49
N TYR A 64 0.08 3.00 10.68
CA TYR A 64 -1.14 3.78 10.89
C TYR A 64 -2.42 2.96 10.73
N ALA A 65 -2.44 1.99 9.82
CA ALA A 65 -3.56 1.07 9.69
C ALA A 65 -3.69 0.14 10.91
N ALA A 66 -2.57 -0.27 11.50
CA ALA A 66 -2.55 -1.02 12.77
C ALA A 66 -3.11 -0.18 13.93
N ASP A 67 -2.72 1.08 14.04
CA ASP A 67 -3.27 2.01 15.03
C ASP A 67 -4.78 2.24 14.83
N LEU A 68 -5.26 2.31 13.58
CA LEU A 68 -6.68 2.41 13.27
C LEU A 68 -7.44 1.18 13.79
N MET A 69 -6.91 -0.03 13.54
CA MET A 69 -7.55 -1.28 13.97
C MET A 69 -7.62 -1.40 15.48
N SER A 70 -6.57 -1.06 16.21
CA SER A 70 -6.54 -1.08 17.68
C SER A 70 -7.41 0.00 18.33
N GLY A 71 -7.86 1.00 17.57
CA GLY A 71 -8.59 2.16 18.09
C GLY A 71 -7.68 3.25 18.68
N ASN A 72 -6.37 3.14 18.52
CA ASN A 72 -5.39 4.12 18.99
C ASN A 72 -5.44 5.45 18.23
N TYR A 73 -6.07 5.47 17.06
CA TYR A 73 -6.25 6.68 16.27
C TYR A 73 -7.71 7.18 16.36
N PRO A 74 -7.99 8.48 16.52
CA PRO A 74 -7.04 9.59 16.77
C PRO A 74 -6.66 9.78 18.24
N LYS A 75 -7.20 8.97 19.15
CA LYS A 75 -7.14 9.19 20.62
C LYS A 75 -5.79 8.84 21.24
N ARG A 76 -4.83 8.28 20.49
CA ARG A 76 -3.55 7.80 21.02
C ARG A 76 -3.73 6.99 22.32
N THR A 77 -4.69 6.07 22.33
CA THR A 77 -4.84 5.09 23.39
C THR A 77 -3.63 4.14 23.35
N THR A 78 -3.45 3.37 24.40
CA THR A 78 -2.41 2.33 24.48
C THR A 78 -3.00 0.94 24.26
N ASP A 79 -4.12 0.84 23.55
CA ASP A 79 -4.73 -0.44 23.28
C ASP A 79 -3.78 -1.28 22.41
N PRO A 80 -3.63 -2.58 22.70
CA PRO A 80 -2.69 -3.41 21.98
C PRO A 80 -3.06 -3.55 20.51
N ILE A 81 -2.06 -3.47 19.66
CA ILE A 81 -2.23 -3.75 18.22
C ILE A 81 -2.51 -5.25 18.08
N PRO A 82 -3.52 -5.66 17.29
CA PRO A 82 -3.80 -7.07 17.05
C PRO A 82 -2.64 -7.72 16.28
N LEU A 83 -2.16 -8.86 16.74
CA LEU A 83 -1.01 -9.58 16.19
C LEU A 83 -1.41 -11.00 15.78
N GLY A 84 -0.61 -11.59 14.91
CA GLY A 84 -0.70 -13.02 14.56
C GLY A 84 -1.53 -13.31 13.31
N THR A 85 -1.54 -14.59 12.93
CA THR A 85 -2.14 -15.10 11.69
C THR A 85 -3.68 -15.10 11.69
N GLN A 86 -4.30 -14.91 12.85
CA GLN A 86 -5.76 -14.71 12.96
C GLN A 86 -6.21 -13.39 12.34
N ILE A 87 -5.29 -12.41 12.19
CA ILE A 87 -5.57 -11.15 11.51
C ILE A 87 -5.39 -11.33 10.02
N LYS A 88 -6.47 -11.14 9.26
CA LYS A 88 -6.47 -11.30 7.81
C LYS A 88 -6.66 -9.97 7.12
N CYS A 89 -5.73 -9.65 6.23
CA CYS A 89 -5.71 -8.40 5.48
C CYS A 89 -5.90 -8.65 3.98
N LEU A 90 -6.50 -7.68 3.30
CA LEU A 90 -6.66 -7.67 1.85
C LEU A 90 -5.90 -6.47 1.29
N ASP A 91 -5.05 -6.69 0.29
CA ASP A 91 -4.32 -5.63 -0.41
C ASP A 91 -4.81 -5.54 -1.85
N ILE A 92 -5.54 -4.47 -2.19
CA ILE A 92 -6.07 -4.20 -3.52
C ILE A 92 -5.06 -3.40 -4.33
N GLY A 93 -4.57 -4.00 -5.43
CA GLY A 93 -3.46 -3.46 -6.21
C GLY A 93 -2.11 -3.73 -5.53
N VAL A 94 -1.86 -5.01 -5.21
CA VAL A 94 -0.64 -5.43 -4.49
C VAL A 94 0.65 -5.10 -5.25
N GLY A 95 0.57 -4.97 -6.56
CA GLY A 95 1.68 -4.65 -7.46
C GLY A 95 2.76 -5.73 -7.48
N ALA A 96 3.76 -5.52 -8.32
CA ALA A 96 4.91 -6.42 -8.45
C ALA A 96 5.79 -6.46 -7.20
N ASN A 97 5.65 -5.48 -6.31
CA ASN A 97 6.55 -5.29 -5.16
C ASN A 97 6.09 -5.99 -3.88
N CYS A 98 4.82 -6.31 -3.71
CA CYS A 98 4.20 -7.00 -2.58
C CYS A 98 4.55 -6.40 -1.19
N VAL A 99 4.85 -5.11 -1.11
CA VAL A 99 5.48 -4.49 0.08
C VAL A 99 4.55 -4.44 1.28
N TYR A 100 3.26 -4.14 1.10
CA TYR A 100 2.32 -4.08 2.24
C TYR A 100 2.12 -5.44 2.90
N PRO A 101 1.86 -6.53 2.17
CA PRO A 101 1.78 -7.87 2.76
C PRO A 101 3.08 -8.28 3.48
N ILE A 102 4.24 -8.01 2.86
CA ILE A 102 5.53 -8.33 3.46
C ILE A 102 5.74 -7.60 4.79
N ILE A 103 5.51 -6.28 4.82
CA ILE A 103 5.70 -5.49 6.04
C ILE A 103 4.70 -5.92 7.11
N GLY A 104 3.42 -6.06 6.77
CA GLY A 104 2.38 -6.49 7.72
C GLY A 104 2.67 -7.86 8.32
N LYS A 105 3.11 -8.83 7.50
CA LYS A 105 3.53 -10.15 7.98
C LYS A 105 4.75 -10.08 8.89
N LYS A 106 5.80 -9.39 8.47
CA LYS A 106 7.07 -9.35 9.22
C LYS A 106 6.99 -8.55 10.52
N VAL A 107 6.13 -7.53 10.60
CA VAL A 107 5.99 -6.67 11.79
C VAL A 107 4.94 -7.19 12.76
N PHE A 108 3.78 -7.59 12.24
CA PHE A 108 2.60 -7.90 13.06
C PHE A 108 2.18 -9.37 12.99
N GLY A 109 2.78 -10.17 12.12
CA GLY A 109 2.41 -11.57 11.93
C GLY A 109 1.11 -11.79 11.13
N TRP A 110 0.54 -10.76 10.53
CA TRP A 110 -0.73 -10.83 9.80
C TRP A 110 -0.65 -11.70 8.55
N ASP A 111 -1.77 -12.31 8.18
CA ASP A 111 -1.94 -13.00 6.92
C ASP A 111 -2.57 -12.07 5.87
N PHE A 112 -2.20 -12.26 4.61
CA PHE A 112 -2.64 -11.41 3.51
C PHE A 112 -3.21 -12.19 2.32
N VAL A 113 -4.22 -11.59 1.72
CA VAL A 113 -4.60 -11.83 0.33
C VAL A 113 -4.24 -10.56 -0.45
N GLY A 114 -3.36 -10.67 -1.44
CA GLY A 114 -3.06 -9.59 -2.37
C GLY A 114 -3.78 -9.81 -3.70
N SER A 115 -4.32 -8.76 -4.30
CA SER A 115 -4.93 -8.85 -5.63
C SER A 115 -4.36 -7.81 -6.59
N ASP A 116 -4.27 -8.19 -7.86
CA ASP A 116 -3.89 -7.29 -8.93
C ASP A 116 -4.54 -7.71 -10.26
N ILE A 117 -4.70 -6.76 -11.18
CA ILE A 117 -5.17 -7.01 -12.55
C ILE A 117 -4.02 -7.43 -13.48
N ASP A 118 -2.79 -7.11 -13.14
CA ASP A 118 -1.59 -7.38 -13.94
C ASP A 118 -1.00 -8.74 -13.56
N GLU A 119 -1.05 -9.68 -14.51
CA GLU A 119 -0.51 -11.02 -14.35
C GLU A 119 0.99 -11.04 -14.13
N LYS A 120 1.74 -10.13 -14.76
CA LYS A 120 3.19 -10.03 -14.57
C LYS A 120 3.53 -9.49 -13.18
N ALA A 121 2.72 -8.55 -12.65
CA ALA A 121 2.86 -8.09 -11.28
C ALA A 121 2.62 -9.24 -10.29
N ILE A 122 1.54 -10.00 -10.47
CA ILE A 122 1.25 -11.20 -9.67
C ILE A 122 2.40 -12.20 -9.71
N ALA A 123 2.93 -12.50 -10.91
CA ALA A 123 4.04 -13.45 -11.05
C ALA A 123 5.32 -12.97 -10.35
N ALA A 124 5.63 -11.68 -10.43
CA ALA A 124 6.77 -11.09 -9.74
C ALA A 124 6.61 -11.11 -8.22
N ALA A 125 5.43 -10.72 -7.72
CA ALA A 125 5.09 -10.80 -6.29
C ALA A 125 5.14 -12.24 -5.77
N GLN A 126 4.62 -13.21 -6.54
CA GLN A 126 4.68 -14.63 -6.19
C GLN A 126 6.13 -15.12 -6.04
N LYS A 127 7.02 -14.71 -6.96
CA LYS A 127 8.44 -15.05 -6.85
C LYS A 127 9.07 -14.51 -5.56
N ILE A 128 8.70 -13.29 -5.13
CA ILE A 128 9.19 -12.73 -3.86
C ILE A 128 8.67 -13.57 -2.68
N ILE A 129 7.40 -13.95 -2.70
CA ILE A 129 6.77 -14.79 -1.67
C ILE A 129 7.48 -16.14 -1.57
N ASP A 130 7.69 -16.83 -2.69
CA ASP A 130 8.30 -18.16 -2.76
C ASP A 130 9.75 -18.14 -2.27
N GLN A 131 10.53 -17.15 -2.70
CA GLN A 131 11.95 -17.03 -2.33
C GLN A 131 12.18 -16.64 -0.86
N ASN A 132 11.13 -16.18 -0.16
CA ASN A 132 11.20 -15.82 1.25
C ASN A 132 10.33 -16.72 2.14
N GLU A 133 9.81 -17.83 1.59
CA GLU A 133 8.99 -18.80 2.31
C GLU A 133 7.77 -18.17 3.01
N LEU A 134 7.09 -17.24 2.33
CA LEU A 134 5.94 -16.51 2.86
C LEU A 134 4.60 -17.06 2.38
N GLY A 135 4.58 -18.16 1.63
CA GLY A 135 3.37 -18.71 1.00
C GLY A 135 2.28 -19.16 1.98
N ASP A 136 2.62 -19.55 3.19
CA ASP A 136 1.64 -19.91 4.24
C ASP A 136 0.84 -18.70 4.74
N SER A 137 1.35 -17.50 4.52
CA SER A 137 0.77 -16.26 5.08
C SER A 137 0.36 -15.24 4.03
N ILE A 138 0.87 -15.31 2.82
CA ILE A 138 0.57 -14.36 1.75
C ILE A 138 0.13 -15.16 0.52
N SER A 139 -1.11 -14.98 0.11
CA SER A 139 -1.66 -15.54 -1.12
C SER A 139 -2.03 -14.46 -2.11
N LEU A 140 -1.90 -14.74 -3.40
CA LEU A 140 -2.19 -13.79 -4.46
C LEU A 140 -3.38 -14.25 -5.29
N ARG A 141 -4.19 -13.28 -5.74
CA ARG A 141 -5.36 -13.50 -6.60
C ARG A 141 -5.33 -12.54 -7.78
N LYS A 142 -5.47 -13.07 -8.98
CA LYS A 142 -5.65 -12.24 -10.17
C LYS A 142 -7.08 -11.72 -10.23
N GLN A 143 -7.23 -10.40 -10.34
CA GLN A 143 -8.51 -9.79 -10.69
C GLN A 143 -8.71 -9.87 -12.21
N SER A 144 -9.70 -10.63 -12.64
CA SER A 144 -9.97 -10.87 -14.06
C SER A 144 -10.77 -9.76 -14.74
N ASN A 145 -11.47 -8.92 -13.94
CA ASN A 145 -12.25 -7.79 -14.44
C ASN A 145 -11.81 -6.50 -13.73
N GLY A 146 -11.14 -5.60 -14.47
CA GLY A 146 -10.62 -4.34 -13.94
C GLY A 146 -11.67 -3.33 -13.45
N GLU A 147 -12.97 -3.58 -13.69
CA GLU A 147 -14.06 -2.76 -13.14
C GLU A 147 -14.32 -3.06 -11.66
N PHE A 148 -13.90 -4.25 -11.19
CA PHE A 148 -14.14 -4.72 -9.83
C PHE A 148 -12.86 -4.77 -9.01
N MET A 149 -13.00 -4.59 -7.71
CA MET A 149 -11.92 -4.64 -6.73
C MET A 149 -12.11 -5.79 -5.76
N PHE A 150 -13.36 -6.05 -5.34
CA PHE A 150 -13.72 -7.09 -4.38
C PHE A 150 -14.43 -8.28 -5.04
N ARG A 151 -15.30 -8.04 -6.00
CA ARG A 151 -15.99 -9.10 -6.76
C ARG A 151 -14.98 -9.97 -7.49
N GLY A 152 -15.09 -11.29 -7.32
CA GLY A 152 -14.12 -12.26 -7.86
C GLY A 152 -12.85 -12.42 -7.02
N ILE A 153 -12.60 -11.53 -6.05
CA ILE A 153 -11.48 -11.59 -5.11
C ILE A 153 -11.93 -12.09 -3.73
N VAL A 154 -12.92 -11.44 -3.12
CA VAL A 154 -13.47 -11.84 -1.82
C VAL A 154 -14.48 -12.96 -2.02
N LYS A 155 -14.32 -14.08 -1.31
CA LYS A 155 -15.27 -15.19 -1.31
C LYS A 155 -16.32 -14.99 -0.21
N ASP A 156 -17.53 -15.51 -0.39
CA ASP A 156 -18.65 -15.29 0.52
C ASP A 156 -18.35 -15.65 1.99
N SER A 157 -17.55 -16.69 2.21
CA SER A 157 -17.17 -17.16 3.55
C SER A 157 -15.91 -16.50 4.12
N GLU A 158 -15.30 -15.57 3.40
CA GLU A 158 -14.06 -14.91 3.83
C GLU A 158 -14.35 -13.61 4.56
N TYR A 159 -13.53 -13.36 5.57
CA TYR A 159 -13.56 -12.13 6.37
C TYR A 159 -12.16 -11.55 6.47
N PHE A 160 -12.07 -10.23 6.34
CA PHE A 160 -10.83 -9.48 6.45
C PHE A 160 -10.94 -8.41 7.52
N ASP A 161 -9.94 -8.30 8.36
CA ASP A 161 -9.88 -7.29 9.43
C ASP A 161 -9.51 -5.92 8.87
N LEU A 162 -8.73 -5.90 7.78
CA LEU A 162 -8.24 -4.70 7.14
C LEU A 162 -8.20 -4.89 5.61
N CYS A 163 -8.67 -3.90 4.89
CA CYS A 163 -8.41 -3.77 3.46
C CYS A 163 -7.54 -2.53 3.21
N ILE A 164 -6.45 -2.73 2.48
CA ILE A 164 -5.47 -1.69 2.12
C ILE A 164 -5.59 -1.42 0.62
N CYS A 165 -5.49 -0.17 0.23
CA CYS A 165 -5.42 0.22 -1.18
C CYS A 165 -4.53 1.45 -1.38
N ASN A 166 -3.61 1.34 -2.32
CA ASN A 166 -2.84 2.47 -2.81
C ASN A 166 -3.22 2.72 -4.28
N PRO A 167 -4.18 3.61 -4.54
CA PRO A 167 -4.75 3.79 -5.86
C PRO A 167 -3.76 4.37 -6.86
N PRO A 168 -3.99 4.21 -8.17
CA PRO A 168 -3.28 4.94 -9.20
C PRO A 168 -3.56 6.45 -9.07
N PHE A 169 -2.52 7.28 -9.26
CA PHE A 169 -2.60 8.71 -8.90
C PHE A 169 -3.02 9.63 -10.04
N HIS A 170 -2.86 9.18 -11.31
CA HIS A 170 -3.03 10.01 -12.49
C HIS A 170 -4.26 9.61 -13.30
N ALA A 171 -4.83 10.58 -14.02
CA ALA A 171 -6.00 10.35 -14.85
C ALA A 171 -5.64 9.89 -16.30
N SER A 172 -4.35 9.98 -16.66
CA SER A 172 -3.87 9.56 -17.96
C SER A 172 -2.37 9.26 -17.94
N GLU A 173 -1.92 8.53 -18.94
CA GLU A 173 -0.48 8.28 -19.17
C GLU A 173 0.31 9.60 -19.35
N ALA A 174 -0.28 10.57 -20.06
CA ALA A 174 0.35 11.88 -20.26
C ALA A 174 0.57 12.63 -18.93
N GLU A 175 -0.40 12.60 -18.02
CA GLU A 175 -0.27 13.19 -16.69
C GLU A 175 0.81 12.48 -15.87
N ALA A 176 0.85 11.15 -15.91
CA ALA A 176 1.87 10.34 -15.23
C ALA A 176 3.29 10.65 -15.74
N LYS A 177 3.47 10.73 -17.06
CA LYS A 177 4.75 11.12 -17.69
C LYS A 177 5.18 12.54 -17.30
N ALA A 178 4.26 13.51 -17.32
CA ALA A 178 4.53 14.89 -16.93
C ALA A 178 4.93 15.01 -15.44
N ALA A 179 4.30 14.23 -14.56
CA ALA A 179 4.64 14.19 -13.13
C ALA A 179 6.03 13.59 -12.89
N SER A 180 6.36 12.50 -13.59
CA SER A 180 7.70 11.88 -13.56
C SER A 180 8.78 12.84 -14.01
N SER A 181 8.57 13.55 -15.12
CA SER A 181 9.51 14.54 -15.66
C SER A 181 9.75 15.72 -14.69
N ARG A 182 8.70 16.21 -14.02
CA ARG A 182 8.82 17.23 -12.97
C ARG A 182 9.64 16.76 -11.78
N LYS A 183 9.44 15.52 -11.35
CA LYS A 183 10.16 14.92 -10.22
C LYS A 183 11.67 14.81 -10.53
N ILE A 184 12.03 14.38 -11.74
CA ILE A 184 13.42 14.28 -12.19
C ILE A 184 14.09 15.65 -12.24
N ARG A 185 13.42 16.66 -12.83
CA ARG A 185 13.93 18.05 -12.86
C ARG A 185 14.23 18.56 -11.45
N ASN A 186 13.33 18.35 -10.51
CA ASN A 186 13.51 18.76 -9.12
C ASN A 186 14.71 18.05 -8.45
N LEU A 187 14.94 16.77 -8.77
CA LEU A 187 16.10 16.03 -8.23
C LEU A 187 17.43 16.43 -8.86
N LYS A 188 17.45 16.75 -10.17
CA LYS A 188 18.69 17.14 -10.88
C LYS A 188 19.02 18.62 -10.77
N GLY A 189 18.08 19.47 -10.35
CA GLY A 189 18.26 20.92 -10.31
C GLY A 189 18.46 21.58 -11.70
N GLN A 190 18.08 20.89 -12.80
CA GLN A 190 18.27 21.33 -14.19
C GLN A 190 16.93 21.44 -14.93
N SER A 191 16.82 22.47 -15.81
CA SER A 191 15.59 22.74 -16.57
C SER A 191 15.36 21.84 -17.81
N ASP A 192 16.38 21.15 -18.33
CA ASP A 192 16.37 20.52 -19.66
C ASP A 192 16.67 19.01 -19.68
N ALA A 193 16.37 18.28 -18.63
CA ALA A 193 16.56 16.82 -18.62
C ALA A 193 15.43 16.11 -19.35
N GLU A 194 15.74 15.36 -20.41
CA GLU A 194 14.79 14.42 -21.01
C GLU A 194 14.22 13.46 -19.94
N PRO A 195 12.92 13.10 -20.05
CA PRO A 195 12.28 12.24 -19.08
C PRO A 195 12.82 10.81 -19.19
N THR A 196 13.83 10.49 -18.39
CA THR A 196 14.22 9.11 -18.14
C THR A 196 13.16 8.52 -17.19
N GLN A 197 12.66 7.33 -17.46
CA GLN A 197 11.68 6.62 -16.61
C GLN A 197 12.31 6.23 -15.26
N ASN A 198 12.47 7.17 -14.33
CA ASN A 198 13.31 6.98 -13.16
C ASN A 198 12.64 6.29 -11.97
N PHE A 199 11.31 6.04 -12.01
CA PHE A 199 10.64 5.32 -10.92
C PHE A 199 9.76 4.17 -11.41
N GLY A 200 9.77 3.86 -12.71
CA GLY A 200 8.94 2.81 -13.28
C GLY A 200 7.45 3.05 -13.06
N GLY A 201 6.66 2.07 -13.37
CA GLY A 201 5.22 2.01 -13.19
C GLY A 201 4.54 1.61 -14.49
N GLN A 202 3.82 0.48 -14.45
CA GLN A 202 2.97 0.07 -15.56
C GLN A 202 1.73 0.97 -15.60
N HIS A 203 0.99 0.93 -16.69
CA HIS A 203 -0.24 1.70 -16.86
C HIS A 203 -1.19 1.57 -15.67
N SER A 204 -1.43 0.34 -15.20
CA SER A 204 -2.33 0.03 -14.09
C SER A 204 -1.87 0.55 -12.72
N GLU A 205 -0.55 0.72 -12.51
CA GLU A 205 0.00 1.24 -11.24
C GLU A 205 -0.04 2.77 -11.17
N LEU A 206 0.03 3.46 -12.30
CA LEU A 206 0.24 4.90 -12.34
C LEU A 206 -1.02 5.68 -12.64
N TRP A 207 -1.89 5.18 -13.51
CA TRP A 207 -3.08 5.91 -13.92
C TRP A 207 -4.27 5.00 -14.23
N CYS A 208 -5.45 5.56 -14.08
CA CYS A 208 -6.71 4.95 -14.50
C CYS A 208 -7.62 6.05 -15.07
N GLU A 209 -8.62 5.66 -15.83
CA GLU A 209 -9.63 6.61 -16.32
C GLU A 209 -10.33 7.33 -15.16
N GLY A 210 -10.39 8.66 -15.22
CA GLY A 210 -10.91 9.51 -14.14
C GLY A 210 -9.95 9.70 -12.95
N GLY A 211 -8.79 9.04 -12.94
CA GLY A 211 -7.72 9.22 -11.94
C GLY A 211 -8.06 8.77 -10.53
N GLU A 212 -7.22 9.20 -9.58
CA GLU A 212 -7.32 8.84 -8.15
C GLU A 212 -8.74 8.94 -7.59
N LEU A 213 -9.45 10.03 -7.89
CA LEU A 213 -10.78 10.26 -7.32
C LEU A 213 -11.81 9.26 -7.84
N GLN A 214 -11.81 8.98 -9.13
CA GLN A 214 -12.75 8.02 -9.73
C GLN A 214 -12.48 6.61 -9.23
N PHE A 215 -11.20 6.23 -9.15
CA PHE A 215 -10.80 4.94 -8.58
C PHE A 215 -11.32 4.78 -7.14
N ILE A 216 -11.06 5.78 -6.29
CA ILE A 216 -11.49 5.76 -4.89
C ILE A 216 -13.03 5.73 -4.80
N HIS A 217 -13.76 6.43 -5.67
CA HIS A 217 -15.22 6.37 -5.72
C HIS A 217 -15.74 4.96 -6.00
N ASN A 218 -15.15 4.28 -7.00
CA ASN A 218 -15.52 2.91 -7.34
C ASN A 218 -15.19 1.95 -6.18
N TYR A 219 -14.00 2.10 -5.59
CA TYR A 219 -13.57 1.33 -4.42
C TYR A 219 -14.53 1.48 -3.23
N MET A 220 -14.91 2.71 -2.88
CA MET A 220 -15.87 2.96 -1.80
C MET A 220 -17.26 2.40 -2.10
N LYS A 221 -17.74 2.56 -3.34
CA LYS A 221 -19.05 2.06 -3.75
C LYS A 221 -19.11 0.53 -3.62
N GLU A 222 -18.11 -0.16 -4.15
CA GLU A 222 -18.05 -1.62 -4.07
C GLU A 222 -17.80 -2.09 -2.64
N SER A 223 -17.02 -1.37 -1.81
CA SER A 223 -16.80 -1.71 -0.40
C SER A 223 -18.08 -1.80 0.43
N LYS A 224 -19.14 -1.05 0.07
CA LYS A 224 -20.44 -1.13 0.73
C LYS A 224 -21.11 -2.50 0.52
N GLU A 225 -20.90 -3.12 -0.63
CA GLU A 225 -21.45 -4.45 -0.95
C GLU A 225 -20.78 -5.55 -0.11
N PHE A 226 -19.52 -5.32 0.29
CA PHE A 226 -18.72 -6.23 1.12
C PHE A 226 -18.63 -5.81 2.58
N ALA A 227 -19.58 -4.98 3.06
CA ALA A 227 -19.61 -4.44 4.42
C ALA A 227 -19.60 -5.52 5.53
N GLU A 228 -20.10 -6.71 5.22
CA GLU A 228 -20.10 -7.86 6.14
C GLU A 228 -18.79 -8.66 6.10
N ASN A 229 -17.99 -8.52 5.05
CA ASN A 229 -16.76 -9.28 4.86
C ASN A 229 -15.53 -8.55 5.39
N VAL A 230 -15.55 -7.21 5.48
CA VAL A 230 -14.38 -6.41 5.86
C VAL A 230 -14.70 -5.49 7.02
N LEU A 231 -13.83 -5.50 8.04
CA LEU A 231 -13.99 -4.65 9.22
C LEU A 231 -13.59 -3.20 8.93
N TRP A 232 -12.39 -2.98 8.41
CA TRP A 232 -11.86 -1.67 8.05
C TRP A 232 -11.39 -1.64 6.60
N TYR A 233 -11.85 -0.64 5.88
CA TYR A 233 -11.33 -0.27 4.57
C TYR A 233 -10.40 0.92 4.71
N THR A 234 -9.29 0.92 3.99
CA THR A 234 -8.38 2.06 3.96
C THR A 234 -7.92 2.35 2.53
N THR A 235 -7.68 3.62 2.22
CA THR A 235 -7.09 4.04 0.95
C THR A 235 -6.15 5.22 1.15
N LEU A 236 -5.07 5.25 0.37
CA LEU A 236 -4.22 6.42 0.29
C LEU A 236 -4.88 7.50 -0.57
N VAL A 237 -4.80 8.75 -0.12
CA VAL A 237 -5.25 9.93 -0.88
C VAL A 237 -4.08 10.88 -1.03
N SER A 238 -3.59 11.02 -2.26
CA SER A 238 -2.42 11.86 -2.55
C SER A 238 -2.78 13.34 -2.68
N LYS A 239 -3.93 13.63 -3.30
CA LYS A 239 -4.39 15.00 -3.59
C LYS A 239 -5.28 15.53 -2.47
N LYS A 240 -4.85 16.61 -1.79
CA LYS A 240 -5.59 17.23 -0.67
C LYS A 240 -7.02 17.63 -1.06
N GLU A 241 -7.22 18.11 -2.26
CA GLU A 241 -8.52 18.52 -2.81
C GLU A 241 -9.52 17.36 -2.96
N ASN A 242 -9.04 16.13 -2.99
CA ASN A 242 -9.91 14.95 -3.08
C ASN A 242 -10.50 14.54 -1.73
N VAL A 243 -9.85 14.88 -0.61
CA VAL A 243 -10.30 14.47 0.74
C VAL A 243 -11.76 14.85 1.00
N GLY A 244 -12.13 16.11 0.81
CA GLY A 244 -13.50 16.56 1.02
C GLY A 244 -14.54 15.89 0.12
N LYS A 245 -14.15 15.46 -1.10
CA LYS A 245 -15.02 14.73 -2.02
C LYS A 245 -15.21 13.29 -1.56
N VAL A 246 -14.13 12.64 -1.11
CA VAL A 246 -14.16 11.28 -0.55
C VAL A 246 -15.02 11.22 0.70
N LEU A 247 -14.86 12.17 1.63
CA LEU A 247 -15.67 12.23 2.85
C LEU A 247 -17.17 12.38 2.56
N ARG A 248 -17.56 13.27 1.64
CA ARG A 248 -18.95 13.41 1.22
C ARG A 248 -19.53 12.15 0.58
N GLN A 249 -18.70 11.40 -0.15
CA GLN A 249 -19.15 10.13 -0.74
C GLN A 249 -19.33 9.04 0.31
N LEU A 250 -18.42 8.94 1.30
CA LEU A 250 -18.55 8.01 2.42
C LEU A 250 -19.79 8.28 3.27
N ASP A 251 -20.13 9.56 3.47
CA ASP A 251 -21.38 9.96 4.14
C ASP A 251 -22.62 9.48 3.38
N LYS A 252 -22.66 9.67 2.06
CA LYS A 252 -23.74 9.14 1.19
C LYS A 252 -23.83 7.61 1.20
N LEU A 253 -22.71 6.93 1.39
CA LEU A 253 -22.64 5.48 1.52
C LEU A 253 -22.96 4.99 2.94
N GLU A 254 -23.25 5.90 3.87
CA GLU A 254 -23.58 5.61 5.27
C GLU A 254 -22.46 4.89 6.02
N ALA A 255 -21.20 5.27 5.76
CA ALA A 255 -20.08 4.80 6.54
C ALA A 255 -20.20 5.28 7.99
N LEU A 256 -20.13 4.35 8.95
CA LEU A 256 -20.44 4.62 10.36
C LEU A 256 -19.28 5.17 11.17
N ASN A 257 -18.06 4.99 10.69
CA ASN A 257 -16.87 5.61 11.28
C ASN A 257 -15.86 5.89 10.16
N VAL A 258 -15.46 7.14 10.03
CA VAL A 258 -14.50 7.57 9.02
C VAL A 258 -13.36 8.31 9.72
N GLN A 259 -12.12 7.97 9.41
CA GLN A 259 -10.92 8.57 9.95
C GLN A 259 -10.03 9.11 8.81
N VAL A 260 -9.51 10.31 8.99
CA VAL A 260 -8.49 10.88 8.10
C VAL A 260 -7.18 10.91 8.86
N ILE A 261 -6.22 10.12 8.40
CA ILE A 261 -4.92 9.95 9.04
C ILE A 261 -3.89 10.68 8.19
N GLU A 262 -3.30 11.73 8.72
CA GLU A 262 -2.25 12.46 8.02
C GLU A 262 -0.92 11.73 8.12
N MET A 263 -0.29 11.53 6.96
CA MET A 263 1.04 10.93 6.84
C MET A 263 2.01 12.00 6.34
N GLY A 264 2.97 12.37 7.17
CA GLY A 264 3.99 13.35 6.84
C GLY A 264 5.36 12.70 6.72
N GLN A 265 5.98 12.76 5.54
CA GLN A 265 7.38 12.41 5.36
C GLN A 265 8.12 13.59 4.71
N GLY A 266 8.85 14.34 5.51
CA GLY A 266 9.53 15.56 5.05
C GLY A 266 8.50 16.56 4.48
N MET A 267 8.74 17.00 3.25
CA MET A 267 7.84 17.96 2.56
C MET A 267 6.64 17.31 1.87
N LYS A 268 6.57 15.96 1.81
CA LYS A 268 5.47 15.25 1.15
C LYS A 268 4.41 14.90 2.19
N GLN A 269 3.19 15.40 2.01
CA GLN A 269 2.02 15.05 2.80
C GLN A 269 1.10 14.15 1.96
N SER A 270 0.80 12.97 2.46
CA SER A 270 -0.25 12.09 1.97
C SER A 270 -1.22 11.79 3.12
N ARG A 271 -2.35 11.18 2.81
CA ARG A 271 -3.37 10.86 3.80
C ARG A 271 -3.89 9.47 3.57
N ILE A 272 -4.17 8.76 4.66
CA ILE A 272 -5.00 7.57 4.63
C ILE A 272 -6.40 7.99 5.02
N ILE A 273 -7.40 7.55 4.27
CA ILE A 273 -8.79 7.59 4.72
C ILE A 273 -9.19 6.17 5.05
N GLY A 274 -9.58 5.95 6.30
CA GLY A 274 -10.09 4.67 6.79
C GLY A 274 -11.57 4.78 7.11
N TRP A 275 -12.36 3.75 6.76
CA TRP A 275 -13.79 3.69 7.08
C TRP A 275 -14.27 2.29 7.39
N THR A 276 -15.41 2.21 8.07
CA THR A 276 -16.11 0.96 8.34
C THR A 276 -17.61 1.19 8.28
N PHE A 277 -18.34 0.15 7.87
CA PHE A 277 -19.80 0.11 7.92
C PHE A 277 -20.35 -0.54 9.20
N ARG A 278 -19.45 -0.86 10.15
CA ARG A 278 -19.80 -1.49 11.42
C ARG A 278 -19.85 -0.45 12.55
N ASN A 279 -20.94 -0.46 13.31
CA ASN A 279 -21.03 0.37 14.50
C ASN A 279 -20.09 -0.15 15.62
N ARG A 280 -19.94 0.64 16.69
CA ARG A 280 -19.04 0.30 17.81
C ARG A 280 -19.30 -1.07 18.44
N LYS A 281 -20.57 -1.45 18.56
CA LYS A 281 -20.97 -2.76 19.14
C LYS A 281 -20.54 -3.90 18.21
N ALA A 282 -20.82 -3.79 16.91
CA ALA A 282 -20.45 -4.78 15.92
C ALA A 282 -18.92 -4.96 15.81
N ARG A 283 -18.14 -3.84 15.87
CA ARG A 283 -16.68 -3.92 15.90
C ARG A 283 -16.15 -4.66 17.14
N LYS A 284 -16.71 -4.38 18.33
CA LYS A 284 -16.35 -5.12 19.55
C LYS A 284 -16.67 -6.62 19.45
N THR A 285 -17.81 -6.95 18.86
CA THR A 285 -18.17 -8.38 18.62
C THR A 285 -17.18 -9.02 17.64
N TRP A 286 -16.80 -8.32 16.58
CA TRP A 286 -15.79 -8.78 15.63
C TRP A 286 -14.45 -9.09 16.31
N HIS A 287 -13.94 -8.16 17.14
CA HIS A 287 -12.69 -8.34 17.88
C HIS A 287 -12.76 -9.59 18.76
N ARG A 288 -13.81 -9.73 19.59
CA ARG A 288 -13.97 -10.91 20.47
C ARG A 288 -14.03 -12.22 19.70
N ALA A 289 -14.71 -12.24 18.57
CA ALA A 289 -14.89 -13.47 17.80
C ALA A 289 -13.63 -13.88 17.00
N ARG A 290 -12.74 -12.94 16.69
CA ARG A 290 -11.65 -13.18 15.74
C ARG A 290 -10.26 -12.91 16.31
N TRP A 291 -10.10 -11.97 17.25
CA TRP A 291 -8.80 -11.58 17.77
C TRP A 291 -8.51 -12.15 19.16
N ASP A 292 -9.57 -12.33 19.98
CA ASP A 292 -9.43 -12.85 21.35
C ASP A 292 -9.41 -14.40 21.41
N VAL A 293 -9.34 -15.07 20.26
CA VAL A 293 -9.15 -16.51 20.23
C VAL A 293 -7.73 -16.78 20.70
N GLN A 294 -7.58 -17.13 21.99
CA GLN A 294 -6.33 -17.63 22.54
C GLN A 294 -5.92 -18.84 21.72
N ALA A 295 -4.69 -18.82 21.21
CA ALA A 295 -4.09 -20.03 20.67
C ALA A 295 -4.07 -21.09 21.79
N GLU A 296 -4.91 -22.12 21.63
CA GLU A 296 -4.84 -23.34 22.43
C GLU A 296 -3.51 -24.06 22.15
#